data_d61b1948dd19a0811694b3f979d9785c
#
_entry.id   d61b1948dd19a0811694b3f979d9785c
#
_cell.length_a   1.000
_cell.length_b   1.000
_cell.length_c   1.000
_cell.angle_alpha   90.00
_cell.angle_beta   90.00
_cell.angle_gamma   90.00
#
_symmetry.space_group_name_H-M   'P 1'
#
loop_
_entity.id
_entity.type
_entity.pdbx_description
1 polymer ?
#
loop_
_entity_poly.entity_id
_entity_poly.type
_entity_poly.pdbx_seq_one_letter_code
_entity_poly.pdbx_strand_id
1 'polypeptide(L)'
;TYPRIVLDGMAVYEAAGFSNGFTLTSPNNIIRGMTLTNFYDDAILLDGANAAANQILGCYIGTGPNGRPAPSADYFGIELRNGAHDNVIGGAGADARNLIGGAEHSGILITGAATQGNRVANNWIGVDSSGQAALPNKVAGVMISAGAHNNTIGGAGQGNIISGNGVGVYLDGATDATVVGNTIGLAADSTTPLGNASGGIFAVRGAQNNQIGG
;
A
#
# COMPACT_ATOMS: atom_id res chain seq x y z
N THR A 1 0.25 2.85 19.99
CA THR A 1 -0.35 4.21 20.04
C THR A 1 -1.00 4.45 18.70
N TYR A 2 -2.30 4.79 18.68
CA TYR A 2 -3.01 5.10 17.43
C TYR A 2 -2.57 6.48 16.90
N PRO A 3 -2.61 6.72 15.56
CA PRO A 3 -2.44 8.04 15.00
C PRO A 3 -3.40 9.06 15.62
N ARG A 4 -2.92 10.26 15.91
CA ARG A 4 -3.72 11.31 16.57
C ARG A 4 -4.29 12.33 15.60
N ILE A 5 -3.69 12.47 14.42
CA ILE A 5 -4.17 13.39 13.38
C ILE A 5 -5.00 12.58 12.40
N VAL A 6 -6.25 13.00 12.21
CA VAL A 6 -7.17 12.39 11.24
C VAL A 6 -7.39 13.39 10.12
N LEU A 7 -7.14 12.96 8.90
CA LEU A 7 -7.50 13.68 7.69
C LEU A 7 -8.64 12.90 7.02
N ASP A 8 -9.83 13.51 7.03
CA ASP A 8 -11.07 12.91 6.53
C ASP A 8 -11.52 13.68 5.27
N GLY A 9 -11.60 12.98 4.15
CA GLY A 9 -11.95 13.54 2.84
C GLY A 9 -13.44 13.63 2.56
N MET A 10 -14.33 13.16 3.44
CA MET A 10 -15.76 13.06 3.17
C MET A 10 -16.38 14.38 2.71
N ALA A 11 -16.07 15.49 3.36
CA ALA A 11 -16.61 16.80 3.00
C ALA A 11 -16.04 17.35 1.67
N VAL A 12 -14.83 16.93 1.31
CA VAL A 12 -14.21 17.35 0.03
C VAL A 12 -14.86 16.61 -1.13
N TYR A 13 -15.20 15.36 -0.98
CA TYR A 13 -15.92 14.56 -1.97
C TYR A 13 -17.26 15.21 -2.33
N GLU A 14 -18.05 15.63 -1.33
CA GLU A 14 -19.34 16.28 -1.54
C GLU A 14 -19.22 17.60 -2.34
N ALA A 15 -18.07 18.29 -2.25
CA ALA A 15 -17.86 19.58 -2.88
C ALA A 15 -17.17 19.51 -4.26
N ALA A 16 -16.21 18.58 -4.46
CA ALA A 16 -15.30 18.59 -5.61
C ALA A 16 -15.32 17.29 -6.45
N GLY A 17 -15.91 16.21 -5.97
CA GLY A 17 -16.07 14.92 -6.68
C GLY A 17 -14.85 14.00 -6.66
N PHE A 18 -13.64 14.51 -6.88
CA PHE A 18 -12.39 13.75 -6.82
C PHE A 18 -11.39 14.47 -5.92
N SER A 19 -10.76 13.76 -5.01
CA SER A 19 -9.78 14.37 -4.11
C SER A 19 -8.79 13.35 -3.58
N ASN A 20 -7.52 13.74 -3.59
CA ASN A 20 -6.47 13.05 -2.86
C ASN A 20 -6.31 13.64 -1.46
N GLY A 21 -5.92 12.80 -0.49
CA GLY A 21 -5.54 13.29 0.83
C GLY A 21 -4.23 14.07 0.79
N PHE A 22 -3.22 13.47 0.19
CA PHE A 22 -1.94 14.13 -0.13
C PHE A 22 -1.55 13.87 -1.57
N THR A 23 -1.01 14.90 -2.23
CA THR A 23 -0.32 14.76 -3.51
C THR A 23 1.11 15.25 -3.35
N LEU A 24 2.07 14.34 -3.52
CA LEU A 24 3.50 14.63 -3.44
C LEU A 24 4.10 14.65 -4.86
N THR A 25 4.59 15.81 -5.27
CA THR A 25 5.28 16.03 -6.56
C THR A 25 6.72 16.52 -6.35
N SER A 26 7.22 16.43 -5.13
CA SER A 26 8.55 16.89 -4.72
C SER A 26 9.25 15.84 -3.83
N PRO A 27 10.58 15.89 -3.71
CA PRO A 27 11.32 14.87 -2.99
C PRO A 27 11.44 15.12 -1.49
N ASN A 28 11.87 14.06 -0.75
CA ASN A 28 12.31 14.10 0.64
C ASN A 28 11.24 14.54 1.65
N ASN A 29 9.96 14.31 1.38
CA ASN A 29 8.89 14.56 2.33
C ASN A 29 8.65 13.33 3.22
N ILE A 30 8.19 13.57 4.44
CA ILE A 30 7.82 12.53 5.40
C ILE A 30 6.37 12.75 5.83
N ILE A 31 5.51 11.76 5.54
CA ILE A 31 4.15 11.67 6.10
C ILE A 31 4.20 10.63 7.22
N ARG A 32 3.87 11.04 8.45
CA ARG A 32 4.00 10.13 9.58
C ARG A 32 2.87 10.26 10.60
N GLY A 33 2.38 9.10 11.07
CA GLY A 33 1.50 9.02 12.24
C GLY A 33 0.13 9.66 12.01
N MET A 34 -0.41 9.55 10.81
CA MET A 34 -1.71 10.12 10.43
C MET A 34 -2.73 9.00 10.13
N THR A 35 -3.99 9.30 10.34
CA THR A 35 -5.10 8.54 9.75
C THR A 35 -5.63 9.31 8.55
N LEU A 36 -5.72 8.62 7.40
CA LEU A 36 -6.27 9.15 6.15
C LEU A 36 -7.44 8.25 5.73
N THR A 37 -8.60 8.85 5.51
CA THR A 37 -9.83 8.11 5.21
C THR A 37 -10.81 8.94 4.37
N ASN A 38 -11.70 8.26 3.64
CA ASN A 38 -12.77 8.86 2.86
C ASN A 38 -12.33 9.79 1.73
N PHE A 39 -11.19 9.54 1.09
CA PHE A 39 -10.80 10.22 -0.14
C PHE A 39 -11.33 9.42 -1.34
N TYR A 40 -11.98 10.09 -2.27
CA TYR A 40 -12.60 9.40 -3.40
C TYR A 40 -11.59 8.87 -4.44
N ASP A 41 -10.44 9.52 -4.54
CA ASP A 41 -9.33 9.06 -5.37
C ASP A 41 -8.27 8.37 -4.47
N ASP A 42 -7.14 8.98 -4.22
CA ASP A 42 -6.08 8.36 -3.42
C ASP A 42 -6.00 8.98 -2.01
N ALA A 43 -5.79 8.18 -1.00
CA ALA A 43 -5.41 8.75 0.29
C ALA A 43 -4.04 9.45 0.18
N ILE A 44 -3.09 8.85 -0.57
CA ILE A 44 -1.77 9.46 -0.85
C ILE A 44 -1.36 9.17 -2.30
N LEU A 45 -1.11 10.21 -3.07
CA LEU A 45 -0.57 10.16 -4.42
C LEU A 45 0.89 10.67 -4.44
N LEU A 46 1.80 9.88 -5.05
CA LEU A 46 3.16 10.30 -5.41
C LEU A 46 3.25 10.35 -6.94
N ASP A 47 3.35 11.57 -7.49
CA ASP A 47 3.19 11.79 -8.93
C ASP A 47 4.39 12.52 -9.56
N GLY A 48 4.97 11.89 -10.56
CA GLY A 48 6.06 12.44 -11.36
C GLY A 48 7.46 12.12 -10.85
N ALA A 49 8.45 12.35 -11.71
CA ALA A 49 9.84 12.01 -11.44
C ALA A 49 10.49 12.78 -10.27
N ASN A 50 9.89 13.89 -9.84
CA ASN A 50 10.35 14.60 -8.66
C ASN A 50 9.73 14.06 -7.35
N ALA A 51 8.73 13.19 -7.42
CA ALA A 51 8.19 12.50 -6.25
C ALA A 51 9.15 11.38 -5.83
N ALA A 52 10.30 11.75 -5.27
CA ALA A 52 11.41 10.87 -4.99
C ALA A 52 11.85 10.91 -3.52
N ALA A 53 12.35 9.78 -3.00
CA ALA A 53 12.88 9.65 -1.64
C ALA A 53 11.90 10.12 -0.55
N ASN A 54 10.60 10.05 -0.79
CA ASN A 54 9.59 10.35 0.21
C ASN A 54 9.36 9.14 1.12
N GLN A 55 8.89 9.39 2.34
CA GLN A 55 8.64 8.35 3.33
C GLN A 55 7.21 8.44 3.87
N ILE A 56 6.50 7.31 3.91
CA ILE A 56 5.15 7.17 4.48
C ILE A 56 5.23 6.17 5.62
N LEU A 57 5.12 6.65 6.87
CA LEU A 57 5.49 5.91 8.06
C LEU A 57 4.39 5.95 9.13
N GLY A 58 4.03 4.79 9.69
CA GLY A 58 3.17 4.72 10.87
C GLY A 58 1.78 5.30 10.67
N CYS A 59 1.27 5.29 9.43
CA CYS A 59 -0.03 5.83 9.07
C CYS A 59 -1.11 4.75 9.04
N TYR A 60 -2.34 5.16 9.27
CA TYR A 60 -3.56 4.37 9.07
C TYR A 60 -4.26 4.91 7.82
N ILE A 61 -4.38 4.09 6.77
CA ILE A 61 -4.82 4.50 5.45
C ILE A 61 -6.02 3.66 5.03
N GLY A 62 -7.13 4.32 4.68
CA GLY A 62 -8.41 3.70 4.35
C GLY A 62 -9.13 3.07 5.55
N THR A 63 -8.69 3.39 6.76
CA THR A 63 -9.25 2.84 8.01
C THR A 63 -9.69 3.95 8.96
N GLY A 64 -10.51 3.63 9.95
CA GLY A 64 -10.77 4.55 11.05
C GLY A 64 -9.54 4.75 11.95
N PRO A 65 -9.55 5.79 12.81
CA PRO A 65 -8.41 6.11 13.68
C PRO A 65 -8.07 5.02 14.71
N ASN A 66 -8.95 4.08 14.91
CA ASN A 66 -8.72 2.88 15.73
C ASN A 66 -8.19 1.68 14.92
N GLY A 67 -7.92 1.86 13.61
CA GLY A 67 -7.46 0.83 12.69
C GLY A 67 -8.50 -0.27 12.41
N ARG A 68 -9.78 0.07 12.56
CA ARG A 68 -10.92 -0.78 12.20
C ARG A 68 -11.58 -0.29 10.91
N PRO A 69 -12.47 -1.08 10.31
CA PRO A 69 -13.22 -0.63 9.15
C PRO A 69 -13.85 0.73 9.39
N ALA A 70 -13.70 1.63 8.43
CA ALA A 70 -14.43 2.88 8.31
C ALA A 70 -15.18 2.87 6.98
N PRO A 71 -16.22 3.67 6.80
CA PRO A 71 -16.69 3.96 5.47
C PRO A 71 -15.52 4.56 4.70
N SER A 72 -14.91 3.80 3.80
CA SER A 72 -13.81 4.27 2.95
C SER A 72 -14.31 4.31 1.52
N ALA A 73 -13.99 5.40 0.85
CA ALA A 73 -14.24 5.56 -0.57
C ALA A 73 -12.92 5.64 -1.36
N ASP A 74 -11.76 5.49 -0.68
CA ASP A 74 -10.45 5.59 -1.31
C ASP A 74 -10.32 4.57 -2.43
N TYR A 75 -10.03 5.04 -3.67
CA TYR A 75 -9.85 4.13 -4.80
C TYR A 75 -8.54 3.37 -4.63
N PHE A 76 -7.43 4.09 -4.38
CA PHE A 76 -6.19 3.49 -3.87
C PHE A 76 -5.83 4.06 -2.49
N GLY A 77 -5.25 3.23 -1.62
CA GLY A 77 -4.67 3.74 -0.39
C GLY A 77 -3.45 4.62 -0.68
N ILE A 78 -2.51 4.11 -1.47
CA ILE A 78 -1.31 4.84 -1.94
C ILE A 78 -1.09 4.55 -3.42
N GLU A 79 -0.97 5.60 -4.25
CA GLU A 79 -0.55 5.46 -5.64
C GLU A 79 0.83 6.09 -5.87
N LEU A 80 1.69 5.38 -6.64
CA LEU A 80 2.98 5.87 -7.15
C LEU A 80 2.97 5.75 -8.66
N ARG A 81 3.13 6.89 -9.37
CA ARG A 81 3.05 6.91 -10.84
C ARG A 81 3.95 7.93 -11.50
N ASN A 82 4.00 7.91 -12.83
CA ASN A 82 4.66 8.91 -13.68
C ASN A 82 6.14 9.15 -13.34
N GLY A 83 6.86 8.10 -12.91
CA GLY A 83 8.27 8.18 -12.57
C GLY A 83 8.58 8.44 -11.10
N ALA A 84 7.61 8.33 -10.20
CA ALA A 84 7.87 8.35 -8.76
C ALA A 84 8.86 7.25 -8.38
N HIS A 85 9.96 7.59 -7.69
CA HIS A 85 11.05 6.64 -7.48
C HIS A 85 11.72 6.77 -6.10
N ASP A 86 12.36 5.67 -5.67
CA ASP A 86 13.13 5.59 -4.41
C ASP A 86 12.32 5.96 -3.16
N ASN A 87 10.99 5.88 -3.22
CA ASN A 87 10.14 6.15 -2.08
C ASN A 87 10.03 4.93 -1.16
N VAL A 88 9.82 5.18 0.13
CA VAL A 88 9.69 4.14 1.16
C VAL A 88 8.32 4.21 1.81
N ILE A 89 7.57 3.11 1.72
CA ILE A 89 6.28 2.92 2.38
C ILE A 89 6.49 1.93 3.52
N GLY A 90 6.41 2.41 4.76
CA GLY A 90 6.77 1.65 5.96
C GLY A 90 8.27 1.69 6.23
N GLY A 91 8.86 0.62 6.74
CA GLY A 91 10.30 0.56 7.04
C GLY A 91 10.60 -0.11 8.37
N ALA A 92 11.81 0.06 8.87
CA ALA A 92 12.27 -0.62 10.08
C ALA A 92 11.53 -0.14 11.34
N GLY A 93 11.18 -1.09 12.20
CA GLY A 93 10.54 -0.83 13.48
C GLY A 93 9.01 -0.73 13.41
N ALA A 94 8.39 -1.01 14.54
CA ALA A 94 6.92 -1.02 14.66
C ALA A 94 6.29 0.36 14.43
N ASP A 95 7.00 1.43 14.75
CA ASP A 95 6.53 2.81 14.60
C ASP A 95 6.51 3.29 13.13
N ALA A 96 7.21 2.58 12.23
CA ALA A 96 7.20 2.87 10.80
C ALA A 96 6.10 2.09 10.06
N ARG A 97 5.48 1.09 10.69
CA ARG A 97 4.46 0.24 10.09
C ARG A 97 3.22 1.02 9.74
N ASN A 98 2.82 1.01 8.47
CA ASN A 98 1.51 1.49 8.09
C ASN A 98 0.47 0.36 8.19
N LEU A 99 -0.76 0.75 8.48
CA LEU A 99 -1.95 -0.07 8.35
C LEU A 99 -2.73 0.41 7.14
N ILE A 100 -2.90 -0.45 6.13
CA ILE A 100 -3.48 -0.09 4.83
C ILE A 100 -4.60 -1.07 4.49
N GLY A 101 -5.83 -0.58 4.41
CA GLY A 101 -6.97 -1.45 4.12
C GLY A 101 -8.24 -0.67 3.79
N GLY A 102 -9.22 -1.36 3.23
CA GLY A 102 -10.51 -0.77 2.89
C GLY A 102 -10.57 -0.08 1.53
N ALA A 103 -9.50 -0.10 0.73
CA ALA A 103 -9.50 0.52 -0.59
C ALA A 103 -10.44 -0.21 -1.57
N GLU A 104 -11.16 0.55 -2.38
CA GLU A 104 -12.07 0.03 -3.41
C GLU A 104 -11.32 -0.71 -4.53
N HIS A 105 -10.04 -0.39 -4.73
CA HIS A 105 -9.17 -1.09 -5.67
C HIS A 105 -7.99 -1.75 -4.94
N SER A 106 -6.83 -1.15 -4.89
CA SER A 106 -5.64 -1.73 -4.27
C SER A 106 -5.14 -0.89 -3.10
N GLY A 107 -4.59 -1.55 -2.07
CA GLY A 107 -3.99 -0.84 -0.95
C GLY A 107 -2.82 0.03 -1.39
N ILE A 108 -1.93 -0.53 -2.23
CA ILE A 108 -0.81 0.19 -2.85
C ILE A 108 -0.78 -0.13 -4.34
N LEU A 109 -0.74 0.91 -5.18
CA LEU A 109 -0.47 0.81 -6.61
C LEU A 109 0.87 1.46 -6.96
N ILE A 110 1.72 0.74 -7.71
CA ILE A 110 2.97 1.25 -8.32
C ILE A 110 2.83 1.05 -9.83
N THR A 111 2.75 2.12 -10.62
CA THR A 111 2.38 2.01 -12.03
C THR A 111 3.20 2.91 -12.95
N GLY A 112 3.39 2.44 -14.19
CA GLY A 112 4.06 3.17 -15.26
C GLY A 112 5.55 2.86 -15.39
N ALA A 113 6.01 2.75 -16.64
CA ALA A 113 7.34 2.25 -17.01
C ALA A 113 8.55 3.06 -16.47
N ALA A 114 8.32 4.29 -16.01
CA ALA A 114 9.36 5.10 -15.37
C ALA A 114 9.35 5.01 -13.83
N THR A 115 8.38 4.33 -13.23
CA THR A 115 8.20 4.24 -11.77
C THR A 115 9.01 3.07 -11.22
N GLN A 116 10.04 3.37 -10.41
CA GLN A 116 11.04 2.39 -10.03
C GLN A 116 11.66 2.61 -8.64
N GLY A 117 12.39 1.61 -8.14
CA GLY A 117 13.21 1.73 -6.93
C GLY A 117 12.39 1.94 -5.64
N ASN A 118 11.06 1.88 -5.71
CA ASN A 118 10.21 2.07 -4.54
C ASN A 118 10.20 0.82 -3.66
N ARG A 119 10.10 1.03 -2.35
CA ARG A 119 10.13 -0.02 -1.36
C ARG A 119 8.89 -0.02 -0.46
N VAL A 120 8.22 -1.16 -0.39
CA VAL A 120 7.07 -1.41 0.50
C VAL A 120 7.50 -2.42 1.56
N ALA A 121 7.68 -1.99 2.82
CA ALA A 121 8.29 -2.83 3.84
C ALA A 121 7.63 -2.69 5.22
N ASN A 122 7.47 -3.82 5.92
CA ASN A 122 6.95 -3.88 7.29
C ASN A 122 5.55 -3.27 7.47
N ASN A 123 4.69 -3.33 6.45
CA ASN A 123 3.31 -2.85 6.55
C ASN A 123 2.34 -3.99 6.87
N TRP A 124 1.19 -3.63 7.39
CA TRP A 124 0.01 -4.47 7.50
C TRP A 124 -0.99 -4.05 6.43
N ILE A 125 -1.27 -4.94 5.47
CA ILE A 125 -2.04 -4.63 4.26
C ILE A 125 -3.20 -5.62 4.13
N GLY A 126 -4.44 -5.12 4.28
CA GLY A 126 -5.66 -5.91 4.23
C GLY A 126 -6.05 -6.55 5.55
N VAL A 127 -5.42 -6.15 6.65
CA VAL A 127 -5.77 -6.58 8.00
C VAL A 127 -6.08 -5.38 8.91
N ASP A 128 -6.83 -5.60 9.97
CA ASP A 128 -7.15 -4.57 10.97
C ASP A 128 -5.98 -4.33 11.95
N SER A 129 -6.14 -3.40 12.88
CA SER A 129 -5.11 -3.07 13.87
C SER A 129 -4.80 -4.17 14.88
N SER A 130 -5.61 -5.22 14.96
CA SER A 130 -5.28 -6.43 15.73
C SER A 130 -4.39 -7.39 14.92
N GLY A 131 -4.36 -7.24 13.59
CA GLY A 131 -3.73 -8.16 12.66
C GLY A 131 -4.42 -9.52 12.56
N GLN A 132 -5.62 -9.68 13.12
CA GLN A 132 -6.33 -10.94 13.19
C GLN A 132 -7.60 -10.97 12.32
N ALA A 133 -8.12 -9.83 11.91
CA ALA A 133 -9.31 -9.72 11.10
C ALA A 133 -9.02 -9.06 9.74
N ALA A 134 -9.74 -9.49 8.71
CA ALA A 134 -9.60 -8.91 7.37
C ALA A 134 -10.16 -7.49 7.33
N LEU A 135 -9.42 -6.61 6.64
CA LEU A 135 -9.83 -5.27 6.22
C LEU A 135 -9.46 -5.12 4.74
N PRO A 136 -10.24 -5.77 3.84
CA PRO A 136 -9.81 -6.03 2.48
C PRO A 136 -9.63 -4.79 1.63
N ASN A 137 -8.54 -4.74 0.87
CA ASN A 137 -8.46 -3.98 -0.36
C ASN A 137 -9.07 -4.87 -1.47
N LYS A 138 -10.03 -4.36 -2.25
CA LYS A 138 -10.91 -5.22 -3.05
C LYS A 138 -10.20 -5.92 -4.21
N VAL A 139 -9.20 -5.29 -4.83
CA VAL A 139 -8.46 -5.89 -5.95
C VAL A 139 -7.17 -6.53 -5.48
N ALA A 140 -6.24 -5.77 -4.91
CA ALA A 140 -4.98 -6.31 -4.42
C ALA A 140 -4.47 -5.58 -3.16
N GLY A 141 -3.69 -6.27 -2.34
CA GLY A 141 -2.93 -5.62 -1.29
C GLY A 141 -1.88 -4.69 -1.87
N VAL A 142 -1.01 -5.22 -2.74
CA VAL A 142 -0.02 -4.44 -3.51
C VAL A 142 -0.12 -4.83 -4.98
N MET A 143 -0.22 -3.83 -5.86
CA MET A 143 -0.19 -4.00 -7.31
C MET A 143 1.00 -3.25 -7.90
N ILE A 144 1.77 -3.93 -8.77
CA ILE A 144 2.80 -3.32 -9.61
C ILE A 144 2.39 -3.52 -11.07
N SER A 145 2.27 -2.44 -11.86
CA SER A 145 1.66 -2.53 -13.19
C SER A 145 2.31 -1.64 -14.24
N ALA A 146 1.90 -1.83 -15.48
CA ALA A 146 2.23 -0.97 -16.62
C ALA A 146 3.74 -0.73 -16.81
N GLY A 147 4.57 -1.77 -16.64
CA GLY A 147 6.01 -1.72 -16.83
C GLY A 147 6.80 -1.10 -15.66
N ALA A 148 6.19 -0.81 -14.53
CA ALA A 148 6.92 -0.39 -13.34
C ALA A 148 7.95 -1.46 -12.95
N HIS A 149 9.17 -1.04 -12.60
CA HIS A 149 10.31 -1.97 -12.51
C HIS A 149 11.22 -1.69 -11.31
N ASN A 150 12.07 -2.67 -10.96
CA ASN A 150 13.01 -2.57 -9.84
C ASN A 150 12.37 -2.17 -8.49
N ASN A 151 11.09 -2.48 -8.29
CA ASN A 151 10.39 -2.19 -7.04
C ASN A 151 10.49 -3.38 -6.08
N THR A 152 10.55 -3.11 -4.78
CA THR A 152 10.73 -4.14 -3.75
C THR A 152 9.52 -4.18 -2.80
N ILE A 153 8.95 -5.37 -2.62
CA ILE A 153 7.92 -5.66 -1.63
C ILE A 153 8.51 -6.58 -0.57
N GLY A 154 8.72 -6.05 0.64
CA GLY A 154 9.32 -6.75 1.78
C GLY A 154 10.81 -6.52 1.95
N GLY A 155 11.53 -7.57 2.36
CA GLY A 155 12.95 -7.57 2.64
C GLY A 155 13.27 -8.36 3.91
N ALA A 156 14.54 -8.69 4.11
CA ALA A 156 15.01 -9.43 5.29
C ALA A 156 14.66 -8.69 6.60
N GLY A 157 13.88 -9.33 7.48
CA GLY A 157 13.42 -8.75 8.73
C GLY A 157 12.44 -7.57 8.60
N GLN A 158 11.96 -7.27 7.40
CA GLN A 158 11.04 -6.17 7.10
C GLN A 158 9.93 -6.60 6.14
N GLY A 159 9.51 -7.84 6.23
CA GLY A 159 8.38 -8.36 5.47
C GLY A 159 7.07 -7.68 5.84
N ASN A 160 6.17 -7.57 4.87
CA ASN A 160 4.82 -7.11 5.10
C ASN A 160 3.91 -8.28 5.50
N ILE A 161 2.81 -7.99 6.17
CA ILE A 161 1.66 -8.87 6.25
C ILE A 161 0.69 -8.43 5.16
N ILE A 162 0.38 -9.33 4.22
CA ILE A 162 -0.49 -9.04 3.07
C ILE A 162 -1.59 -10.11 3.03
N SER A 163 -2.69 -9.83 3.72
CA SER A 163 -3.70 -10.86 3.98
C SER A 163 -5.11 -10.25 3.98
N GLY A 164 -6.11 -11.07 3.66
CA GLY A 164 -7.50 -10.63 3.63
C GLY A 164 -7.90 -9.80 2.42
N ASN A 165 -7.02 -9.58 1.42
CA ASN A 165 -7.30 -8.79 0.22
C ASN A 165 -7.97 -9.63 -0.89
N GLY A 166 -8.29 -9.01 -2.02
CA GLY A 166 -8.67 -9.74 -3.22
C GLY A 166 -7.53 -10.64 -3.71
N VAL A 167 -6.41 -10.07 -4.10
CA VAL A 167 -5.12 -10.74 -4.35
C VAL A 167 -4.09 -10.17 -3.38
N GLY A 168 -3.14 -10.97 -2.92
CA GLY A 168 -2.08 -10.45 -2.04
C GLY A 168 -1.17 -9.49 -2.79
N VAL A 169 -0.40 -9.99 -3.76
CA VAL A 169 0.48 -9.21 -4.65
C VAL A 169 0.11 -9.48 -6.09
N TYR A 170 -0.08 -8.41 -6.87
CA TYR A 170 -0.45 -8.49 -8.29
C TYR A 170 0.62 -7.81 -9.15
N LEU A 171 1.38 -8.60 -9.90
CA LEU A 171 2.41 -8.16 -10.84
C LEU A 171 1.81 -8.19 -12.26
N ASP A 172 1.36 -7.05 -12.77
CA ASP A 172 0.70 -6.90 -14.07
C ASP A 172 1.63 -6.22 -15.09
N GLY A 173 2.42 -6.98 -15.80
CA GLY A 173 3.46 -6.46 -16.66
C GLY A 173 4.63 -5.82 -15.91
N ALA A 174 4.78 -6.10 -14.62
CA ALA A 174 5.89 -5.65 -13.79
C ALA A 174 7.19 -6.37 -14.17
N THR A 175 8.31 -5.66 -14.13
CA THR A 175 9.61 -6.27 -14.43
C THR A 175 10.62 -6.04 -13.31
N ASP A 176 11.53 -7.00 -13.12
CA ASP A 176 12.64 -6.90 -12.16
C ASP A 176 12.19 -6.55 -10.73
N ALA A 177 10.95 -6.89 -10.36
CA ALA A 177 10.44 -6.67 -9.01
C ALA A 177 10.94 -7.76 -8.06
N THR A 178 11.17 -7.38 -6.79
CA THR A 178 11.58 -8.29 -5.73
C THR A 178 10.46 -8.41 -4.70
N VAL A 179 9.91 -9.61 -4.50
CA VAL A 179 8.86 -9.90 -3.52
C VAL A 179 9.39 -10.95 -2.54
N VAL A 180 9.93 -10.52 -1.40
CA VAL A 180 10.68 -11.39 -0.47
C VAL A 180 10.33 -11.13 0.99
N GLY A 181 10.37 -12.17 1.81
CA GLY A 181 10.23 -12.06 3.26
C GLY A 181 8.82 -11.67 3.76
N ASN A 182 7.80 -11.67 2.90
CA ASN A 182 6.44 -11.30 3.29
C ASN A 182 5.66 -12.50 3.86
N THR A 183 4.74 -12.21 4.77
CA THR A 183 3.69 -13.15 5.20
C THR A 183 2.44 -12.87 4.37
N ILE A 184 2.00 -13.83 3.55
CA ILE A 184 0.87 -13.67 2.64
C ILE A 184 -0.18 -14.74 2.93
N GLY A 185 -1.41 -14.30 3.26
CA GLY A 185 -2.52 -15.22 3.54
C GLY A 185 -2.59 -15.74 4.98
N LEU A 186 -1.77 -15.21 5.88
CA LEU A 186 -1.83 -15.48 7.33
C LEU A 186 -2.03 -14.19 8.12
N ALA A 187 -2.61 -14.31 9.30
CA ALA A 187 -2.71 -13.21 10.25
C ALA A 187 -1.33 -12.79 10.82
N ALA A 188 -1.30 -11.76 11.64
CA ALA A 188 -0.07 -11.21 12.20
C ALA A 188 0.69 -12.17 13.13
N ASP A 189 0.03 -13.22 13.63
CA ASP A 189 0.65 -14.31 14.39
C ASP A 189 1.41 -15.31 13.52
N SER A 190 1.38 -15.15 12.18
CA SER A 190 1.98 -16.00 11.17
C SER A 190 1.51 -17.48 11.20
N THR A 191 0.40 -17.76 11.86
CA THR A 191 -0.14 -19.12 12.01
C THR A 191 -1.62 -19.23 11.65
N THR A 192 -2.41 -18.23 12.00
CA THR A 192 -3.86 -18.21 11.73
C THR A 192 -4.12 -17.92 10.26
N PRO A 193 -4.86 -18.79 9.54
CA PRO A 193 -5.21 -18.54 8.14
C PRO A 193 -6.05 -17.25 7.99
N LEU A 194 -5.62 -16.36 7.11
CA LEU A 194 -6.33 -15.15 6.73
C LEU A 194 -6.10 -14.88 5.23
N GLY A 195 -6.65 -15.78 4.40
CA GLY A 195 -6.37 -15.85 2.97
C GLY A 195 -6.79 -14.58 2.20
N ASN A 196 -6.07 -14.30 1.12
CA ASN A 196 -6.52 -13.39 0.08
C ASN A 196 -7.52 -14.14 -0.83
N ALA A 197 -8.64 -13.50 -1.17
CA ALA A 197 -9.81 -14.20 -1.73
C ALA A 197 -9.54 -14.91 -3.07
N SER A 198 -8.70 -14.32 -3.92
CA SER A 198 -8.41 -14.84 -5.26
C SER A 198 -7.03 -15.51 -5.38
N GLY A 199 -6.10 -15.21 -4.48
CA GLY A 199 -4.78 -15.81 -4.49
C GLY A 199 -3.68 -14.99 -3.80
N GLY A 200 -2.54 -15.64 -3.55
CA GLY A 200 -1.41 -15.01 -2.86
C GLY A 200 -0.65 -14.04 -3.76
N ILE A 201 -0.07 -14.55 -4.86
CA ILE A 201 0.72 -13.74 -5.80
C ILE A 201 0.32 -14.11 -7.24
N PHE A 202 0.01 -13.10 -8.05
CA PHE A 202 -0.20 -13.23 -9.49
C PHE A 202 0.90 -12.49 -10.24
N ALA A 203 1.52 -13.16 -11.23
CA ALA A 203 2.46 -12.56 -12.18
C ALA A 203 1.92 -12.83 -13.58
N VAL A 204 1.41 -11.79 -14.24
CA VAL A 204 0.61 -11.91 -15.46
C VAL A 204 0.96 -10.81 -16.48
N ARG A 205 0.41 -10.94 -17.67
CA ARG A 205 0.46 -9.93 -18.75
C ARG A 205 1.87 -9.42 -19.05
N GLY A 206 2.84 -10.34 -19.16
CA GLY A 206 4.23 -10.01 -19.49
C GLY A 206 5.08 -9.63 -18.28
N ALA A 207 4.63 -9.87 -17.06
CA ALA A 207 5.49 -9.79 -15.89
C ALA A 207 6.68 -10.73 -16.02
N GLN A 208 7.90 -10.21 -15.90
CA GLN A 208 9.13 -10.97 -16.16
C GLN A 208 10.29 -10.56 -15.25
N ASN A 209 11.26 -11.45 -15.12
CA ASN A 209 12.47 -11.27 -14.31
C ASN A 209 12.19 -10.94 -12.82
N ASN A 210 10.99 -11.22 -12.33
CA ASN A 210 10.65 -10.93 -10.95
C ASN A 210 11.19 -12.03 -10.03
N GLN A 211 11.78 -11.63 -8.90
CA GLN A 211 12.17 -12.55 -7.84
C GLN A 211 11.03 -12.69 -6.83
N ILE A 212 10.58 -13.92 -6.59
CA ILE A 212 9.51 -14.23 -5.63
C ILE A 212 10.05 -15.27 -4.65
N GLY A 213 10.08 -14.91 -3.36
CA GLY A 213 10.66 -15.78 -2.31
C GLY A 213 12.16 -15.57 -2.12
N GLY A 214 12.74 -16.21 -1.10
CA GLY A 214 14.15 -16.11 -0.72
C GLY A 214 14.35 -15.80 0.75
#